data_26e242b1ec66f209c5b7e2ff69f95e06
#
_entry.id   26e242b1ec66f209c5b7e2ff69f95e06
#
_cell.length_a   1.000
_cell.length_b   1.000
_cell.length_c   1.000
_cell.angle_alpha   90.00
_cell.angle_beta   90.00
_cell.angle_gamma   90.00
#
_symmetry.space_group_name_H-M   'P 1'
#
loop_
_entity.id
_entity.type
_entity.pdbx_description
1 polymer ?
#
loop_
_entity_poly.entity_id
_entity_poly.type
_entity_poly.pdbx_seq_one_letter_code
_entity_poly.pdbx_strand_id
1 'polypeptide(L)'
;MRAKEFSSNQKPTVYVDMDGVLADLFNYAGSLHDVEHYNQMTGEQWEEFFKNTNAYELFANLPAFPTANKLLQIVKQYAGGYTILSSPLNFDKAGSIKGKREWLAKHITVAPDNIIFEHDKYKYATTGGQPNILIDDYGVNISKWKAAGGIPIKYQADENSLDTIVKGLSAAFKKEEPHDLNESVDIARHKGNFVEMFKKFLPIAMKDLGISSLPEMKFHAHIRDAHQPTFGKYENGIKVLHVALLDRHPNDVLRTVAHELCHYKQDINDQLNPNSGETGSPEENEAHELAGIIMRHFNKQHPEFLSSKPITD
;
A
#
# COMPACT_ATOMS: atom_id res chain seq x y z
N MET A 1 -47.96 0.88 -13.72
CA MET A 1 -47.12 0.50 -12.59
C MET A 1 -45.82 1.29 -12.69
N ARG A 2 -45.61 2.27 -11.80
CA ARG A 2 -44.34 3.04 -11.79
C ARG A 2 -43.26 2.15 -11.18
N ALA A 3 -42.16 1.96 -11.90
CA ALA A 3 -40.96 1.34 -11.36
C ALA A 3 -40.51 2.17 -10.15
N LYS A 4 -40.37 1.53 -9.01
CA LYS A 4 -39.73 2.12 -7.84
C LYS A 4 -38.24 2.32 -8.21
N GLU A 5 -37.84 3.57 -8.40
CA GLU A 5 -36.44 3.95 -8.40
C GLU A 5 -35.89 3.60 -7.00
N PHE A 6 -35.07 2.56 -6.94
CA PHE A 6 -34.28 2.25 -5.74
C PHE A 6 -33.18 3.30 -5.67
N SER A 7 -33.25 4.14 -4.67
CA SER A 7 -32.17 5.06 -4.27
C SER A 7 -30.95 4.23 -3.87
N SER A 8 -29.98 4.05 -4.81
CA SER A 8 -28.78 3.23 -4.63
C SER A 8 -27.58 4.08 -4.22
N ASN A 9 -27.68 4.77 -3.08
CA ASN A 9 -26.56 5.63 -2.62
C ASN A 9 -25.92 5.14 -1.31
N GLN A 10 -26.10 3.86 -0.96
CA GLN A 10 -25.46 3.29 0.23
C GLN A 10 -24.09 2.75 -0.17
N LYS A 11 -23.02 3.33 0.42
CA LYS A 11 -21.64 2.84 0.20
C LYS A 11 -21.49 1.43 0.76
N PRO A 12 -20.66 0.56 0.12
CA PRO A 12 -20.29 -0.72 0.67
C PRO A 12 -19.71 -0.59 2.08
N THR A 13 -20.15 -1.45 3.01
CA THR A 13 -19.47 -1.59 4.30
C THR A 13 -18.21 -2.41 4.12
N VAL A 14 -17.10 -1.97 4.72
CA VAL A 14 -15.85 -2.73 4.73
C VAL A 14 -15.73 -3.49 6.05
N TYR A 15 -15.58 -4.80 5.93
CA TYR A 15 -15.31 -5.71 7.03
C TYR A 15 -13.84 -6.11 7.01
N VAL A 16 -13.20 -6.10 8.17
CA VAL A 16 -11.77 -6.41 8.32
C VAL A 16 -11.62 -7.53 9.35
N ASP A 17 -10.94 -8.62 8.98
CA ASP A 17 -10.58 -9.66 9.93
C ASP A 17 -9.45 -9.21 10.87
N MET A 18 -9.23 -9.98 11.93
CA MET A 18 -8.15 -9.72 12.87
C MET A 18 -6.95 -10.62 12.66
N ASP A 19 -7.15 -11.94 12.76
CA ASP A 19 -6.06 -12.93 12.74
C ASP A 19 -5.46 -13.01 11.34
N GLY A 20 -4.15 -12.93 11.20
CA GLY A 20 -3.46 -12.89 9.90
C GLY A 20 -3.56 -11.55 9.14
N VAL A 21 -4.45 -10.64 9.56
CA VAL A 21 -4.65 -9.33 8.92
C VAL A 21 -4.16 -8.18 9.79
N LEU A 22 -4.50 -8.16 11.05
CA LEU A 22 -4.13 -7.13 12.04
C LEU A 22 -3.26 -7.70 13.16
N ALA A 23 -3.59 -8.91 13.64
CA ALA A 23 -2.94 -9.63 14.72
C ALA A 23 -2.16 -10.81 14.16
N ASP A 24 -0.92 -10.99 14.60
CA ASP A 24 0.00 -12.03 14.13
C ASP A 24 -0.17 -13.32 14.93
N LEU A 25 -1.32 -14.00 14.73
CA LEU A 25 -1.60 -15.27 15.37
C LEU A 25 -0.68 -16.40 14.85
N PHE A 26 -0.45 -16.43 13.56
CA PHE A 26 0.19 -17.58 12.91
C PHE A 26 1.67 -17.67 13.21
N ASN A 27 2.43 -16.58 13.06
CA ASN A 27 3.85 -16.57 13.41
C ASN A 27 4.05 -16.70 14.92
N TYR A 28 3.13 -16.15 15.74
CA TYR A 28 3.16 -16.35 17.18
C TYR A 28 3.00 -17.84 17.54
N ALA A 29 2.02 -18.53 16.94
CA ALA A 29 1.85 -19.98 17.16
C ALA A 29 3.09 -20.78 16.69
N GLY A 30 3.63 -20.46 15.51
CA GLY A 30 4.84 -21.09 14.97
C GLY A 30 6.04 -20.93 15.90
N SER A 31 6.23 -19.76 16.49
CA SER A 31 7.34 -19.48 17.42
C SER A 31 7.30 -20.32 18.70
N LEU A 32 6.13 -20.82 19.08
CA LEU A 32 5.97 -21.71 20.25
C LEU A 32 6.25 -23.19 19.93
N HIS A 33 6.37 -23.53 18.64
CA HIS A 33 6.61 -24.90 18.17
C HIS A 33 7.96 -25.06 17.47
N ASP A 34 8.89 -24.10 17.62
CA ASP A 34 10.24 -24.11 17.03
C ASP A 34 10.25 -24.39 15.51
N VAL A 35 9.23 -23.91 14.78
CA VAL A 35 9.18 -23.95 13.33
C VAL A 35 9.59 -22.61 12.74
N GLU A 36 10.30 -22.62 11.61
CA GLU A 36 10.72 -21.38 10.92
C GLU A 36 9.52 -20.59 10.35
N HIS A 37 8.47 -21.32 9.98
CA HIS A 37 7.26 -20.72 9.44
C HIS A 37 6.04 -21.56 9.84
N TYR A 38 4.93 -20.93 10.21
CA TYR A 38 3.71 -21.59 10.68
C TYR A 38 3.11 -22.60 9.67
N ASN A 39 3.39 -22.45 8.37
CA ASN A 39 2.99 -23.44 7.34
C ASN A 39 3.67 -24.82 7.53
N GLN A 40 4.72 -24.91 8.35
CA GLN A 40 5.38 -26.16 8.71
C GLN A 40 4.71 -26.85 9.90
N MET A 41 3.79 -26.18 10.60
CA MET A 41 3.02 -26.78 11.69
C MET A 41 2.09 -27.86 11.15
N THR A 42 2.14 -29.03 11.80
CA THR A 42 1.22 -30.14 11.52
C THR A 42 -0.18 -29.85 12.09
N GLY A 43 -1.19 -30.60 11.63
CA GLY A 43 -2.53 -30.52 12.21
C GLY A 43 -2.55 -30.80 13.71
N GLU A 44 -1.73 -31.77 14.18
CA GLU A 44 -1.59 -32.12 15.61
C GLU A 44 -1.00 -30.96 16.41
N GLN A 45 0.02 -30.26 15.90
CA GLN A 45 0.59 -29.07 16.54
C GLN A 45 -0.41 -27.92 16.66
N TRP A 46 -1.24 -27.71 15.63
CA TRP A 46 -2.32 -26.73 15.69
C TRP A 46 -3.38 -27.10 16.73
N GLU A 47 -3.78 -28.38 16.82
CA GLU A 47 -4.72 -28.85 17.84
C GLU A 47 -4.14 -28.70 19.24
N GLU A 48 -2.87 -29.07 19.44
CA GLU A 48 -2.16 -28.91 20.69
C GLU A 48 -2.06 -27.44 21.12
N PHE A 49 -1.68 -26.56 20.19
CA PHE A 49 -1.62 -25.12 20.43
C PHE A 49 -2.95 -24.59 20.95
N PHE A 50 -4.04 -24.85 20.24
CA PHE A 50 -5.35 -24.36 20.68
C PHE A 50 -5.88 -25.04 21.95
N LYS A 51 -5.60 -26.30 22.16
CA LYS A 51 -6.06 -27.05 23.33
C LYS A 51 -5.36 -26.62 24.64
N ASN A 52 -4.09 -26.28 24.55
CA ASN A 52 -3.27 -25.94 25.72
C ASN A 52 -3.23 -24.44 26.02
N THR A 53 -3.84 -23.60 25.20
CA THR A 53 -3.78 -22.15 25.32
C THR A 53 -5.06 -21.59 25.95
N ASN A 54 -4.90 -20.70 26.95
CA ASN A 54 -5.99 -19.88 27.45
C ASN A 54 -6.41 -18.89 26.36
N ALA A 55 -7.65 -18.99 25.87
CA ALA A 55 -8.13 -18.20 24.76
C ALA A 55 -8.08 -16.68 25.01
N TYR A 56 -8.39 -16.24 26.24
CA TYR A 56 -8.32 -14.84 26.62
C TYR A 56 -6.87 -14.33 26.58
N GLU A 57 -5.97 -15.03 27.26
CA GLU A 57 -4.56 -14.65 27.32
C GLU A 57 -3.90 -14.64 25.93
N LEU A 58 -4.24 -15.64 25.11
CA LEU A 58 -3.76 -15.70 23.73
C LEU A 58 -4.11 -14.43 22.99
N PHE A 59 -5.39 -14.15 22.83
CA PHE A 59 -5.83 -13.04 21.98
C PHE A 59 -5.54 -11.66 22.55
N ALA A 60 -5.49 -11.50 23.89
CA ALA A 60 -5.15 -10.22 24.51
C ALA A 60 -3.67 -9.82 24.29
N ASN A 61 -2.78 -10.81 24.06
CA ASN A 61 -1.35 -10.60 24.00
C ASN A 61 -0.69 -10.88 22.64
N LEU A 62 -1.46 -11.18 21.59
CA LEU A 62 -0.90 -11.35 20.25
C LEU A 62 -0.10 -10.12 19.81
N PRO A 63 1.02 -10.29 19.10
CA PRO A 63 1.67 -9.20 18.42
C PRO A 63 0.74 -8.56 17.38
N ALA A 64 0.82 -7.24 17.23
CA ALA A 64 0.17 -6.56 16.12
C ALA A 64 1.12 -6.51 14.92
N PHE A 65 0.58 -6.72 13.71
CA PHE A 65 1.37 -6.44 12.52
C PHE A 65 1.72 -4.95 12.44
N PRO A 66 2.95 -4.59 12.03
CA PRO A 66 3.36 -3.18 11.86
C PRO A 66 2.45 -2.42 10.89
N THR A 67 1.85 -3.11 9.94
CA THR A 67 0.95 -2.57 8.91
C THR A 67 -0.49 -2.36 9.39
N ALA A 68 -0.89 -2.91 10.55
CA ALA A 68 -2.29 -2.96 11.00
C ALA A 68 -2.98 -1.58 11.01
N ASN A 69 -2.41 -0.59 11.71
CA ASN A 69 -3.01 0.74 11.79
C ASN A 69 -3.00 1.47 10.45
N LYS A 70 -1.98 1.24 9.61
CA LYS A 70 -1.91 1.84 8.27
C LYS A 70 -2.97 1.25 7.34
N LEU A 71 -3.19 -0.07 7.38
CA LEU A 71 -4.29 -0.72 6.68
C LEU A 71 -5.63 -0.07 7.03
N LEU A 72 -5.90 0.09 8.32
CA LEU A 72 -7.17 0.67 8.80
C LEU A 72 -7.33 2.15 8.41
N GLN A 73 -6.24 2.92 8.36
CA GLN A 73 -6.25 4.29 7.82
C GLN A 73 -6.64 4.31 6.34
N ILE A 74 -6.04 3.40 5.53
CA ILE A 74 -6.40 3.26 4.11
C ILE A 74 -7.88 2.91 3.97
N VAL A 75 -8.37 1.91 4.70
CA VAL A 75 -9.78 1.53 4.67
C VAL A 75 -10.69 2.73 5.00
N LYS A 76 -10.35 3.49 6.05
CA LYS A 76 -11.13 4.67 6.45
C LYS A 76 -11.12 5.77 5.40
N GLN A 77 -10.03 5.97 4.66
CA GLN A 77 -9.96 6.94 3.55
C GLN A 77 -10.90 6.58 2.39
N TYR A 78 -11.07 5.29 2.08
CA TYR A 78 -11.97 4.82 1.01
C TYR A 78 -13.43 4.78 1.45
N ALA A 79 -13.70 4.17 2.58
CA ALA A 79 -15.06 3.85 3.04
C ALA A 79 -15.66 4.89 3.99
N GLY A 80 -14.83 5.66 4.68
CA GLY A 80 -15.23 6.56 5.77
C GLY A 80 -15.24 5.88 7.13
N GLY A 81 -15.37 4.55 7.18
CA GLY A 81 -15.38 3.72 8.39
C GLY A 81 -15.19 2.25 8.06
N TYR A 82 -15.18 1.38 9.08
CA TYR A 82 -15.07 -0.06 8.91
C TYR A 82 -15.62 -0.83 10.11
N THR A 83 -15.92 -2.11 9.89
CA THR A 83 -16.34 -3.05 10.93
C THR A 83 -15.31 -4.16 11.08
N ILE A 84 -14.91 -4.47 12.30
CA ILE A 84 -14.15 -5.70 12.58
C ILE A 84 -15.11 -6.89 12.48
N LEU A 85 -14.73 -7.92 11.72
CA LEU A 85 -15.49 -9.16 11.58
C LEU A 85 -14.56 -10.36 11.75
N SER A 86 -14.47 -10.89 12.96
CA SER A 86 -13.52 -11.94 13.32
C SER A 86 -14.21 -13.16 13.90
N SER A 87 -13.66 -14.34 13.66
CA SER A 87 -14.20 -15.59 14.22
C SER A 87 -13.69 -15.81 15.64
N PRO A 88 -14.57 -16.11 16.61
CA PRO A 88 -14.13 -16.53 17.94
C PRO A 88 -13.71 -18.00 17.94
N LEU A 89 -12.95 -18.45 18.94
CA LEU A 89 -12.64 -19.87 19.11
C LEU A 89 -13.89 -20.66 19.54
N ASN A 90 -14.06 -21.85 18.98
CA ASN A 90 -15.23 -22.70 19.28
C ASN A 90 -15.21 -23.24 20.71
N PHE A 91 -14.05 -23.58 21.25
CA PHE A 91 -13.95 -24.21 22.59
C PHE A 91 -13.99 -23.20 23.75
N ASP A 92 -13.63 -21.92 23.51
CA ASP A 92 -13.79 -20.82 24.47
C ASP A 92 -14.16 -19.53 23.76
N LYS A 93 -15.40 -19.45 23.35
CA LYS A 93 -15.95 -18.29 22.67
C LYS A 93 -15.87 -17.02 23.52
N ALA A 94 -16.17 -17.12 24.82
CA ALA A 94 -16.22 -15.97 25.70
C ALA A 94 -14.82 -15.39 25.97
N GLY A 95 -13.84 -16.26 26.27
CA GLY A 95 -12.46 -15.87 26.46
C GLY A 95 -11.85 -15.25 25.22
N SER A 96 -12.05 -15.88 24.05
CA SER A 96 -11.51 -15.36 22.80
C SER A 96 -12.10 -13.99 22.42
N ILE A 97 -13.40 -13.79 22.60
CA ILE A 97 -14.05 -12.48 22.34
C ILE A 97 -13.51 -11.40 23.28
N LYS A 98 -13.38 -11.73 24.58
CA LYS A 98 -12.84 -10.81 25.57
C LYS A 98 -11.39 -10.40 25.23
N GLY A 99 -10.53 -11.37 24.92
CA GLY A 99 -9.13 -11.13 24.54
C GLY A 99 -9.02 -10.29 23.27
N LYS A 100 -9.77 -10.62 22.21
CA LYS A 100 -9.80 -9.85 20.97
C LYS A 100 -10.26 -8.40 21.16
N ARG A 101 -11.25 -8.15 22.02
CA ARG A 101 -11.69 -6.78 22.34
C ARG A 101 -10.61 -5.99 23.07
N GLU A 102 -9.93 -6.60 24.02
CA GLU A 102 -8.83 -5.97 24.75
C GLU A 102 -7.66 -5.68 23.82
N TRP A 103 -7.31 -6.63 22.95
CA TRP A 103 -6.30 -6.43 21.94
C TRP A 103 -6.61 -5.24 21.02
N LEU A 104 -7.85 -5.15 20.50
CA LEU A 104 -8.29 -4.02 19.67
C LEU A 104 -8.14 -2.68 20.41
N ALA A 105 -8.54 -2.62 21.69
CA ALA A 105 -8.43 -1.41 22.50
C ALA A 105 -6.96 -0.99 22.74
N LYS A 106 -6.06 -1.96 22.83
CA LYS A 106 -4.63 -1.73 23.09
C LYS A 106 -3.84 -1.34 21.85
N HIS A 107 -4.13 -1.96 20.69
CA HIS A 107 -3.27 -1.88 19.51
C HIS A 107 -3.82 -1.01 18.39
N ILE A 108 -5.15 -0.77 18.33
CA ILE A 108 -5.78 -0.07 17.22
C ILE A 108 -6.05 1.39 17.58
N THR A 109 -5.43 2.29 16.81
CA THR A 109 -5.57 3.74 16.98
C THR A 109 -6.71 4.34 16.16
N VAL A 110 -7.15 3.63 15.12
CA VAL A 110 -8.27 4.02 14.24
C VAL A 110 -9.49 3.22 14.66
N ALA A 111 -10.34 3.78 15.53
CA ALA A 111 -11.50 3.05 16.07
C ALA A 111 -12.42 2.51 14.96
N PRO A 112 -12.87 1.25 15.04
CA PRO A 112 -13.89 0.69 14.16
C PRO A 112 -15.27 1.26 14.50
N ASP A 113 -16.17 1.30 13.51
CA ASP A 113 -17.57 1.69 13.72
C ASP A 113 -18.34 0.58 14.47
N ASN A 114 -17.95 -0.68 14.27
CA ASN A 114 -18.54 -1.84 14.92
C ASN A 114 -17.55 -3.00 15.05
N ILE A 115 -17.83 -3.94 15.97
CA ILE A 115 -17.04 -5.15 16.18
C ILE A 115 -18.02 -6.33 16.26
N ILE A 116 -17.90 -7.26 15.31
CA ILE A 116 -18.72 -8.45 15.17
C ILE A 116 -17.86 -9.70 15.29
N PHE A 117 -18.32 -10.66 16.09
CA PHE A 117 -17.70 -11.97 16.22
C PHE A 117 -18.64 -13.05 15.68
N GLU A 118 -18.31 -13.58 14.49
CA GLU A 118 -19.14 -14.54 13.77
C GLU A 118 -18.27 -15.46 12.90
N HIS A 119 -18.57 -16.77 12.93
CA HIS A 119 -17.91 -17.75 12.07
C HIS A 119 -18.38 -17.68 10.61
N ASP A 120 -19.70 -17.52 10.44
CA ASP A 120 -20.34 -17.47 9.13
C ASP A 120 -20.29 -16.03 8.57
N LYS A 121 -19.08 -15.52 8.33
CA LYS A 121 -18.84 -14.16 7.87
C LYS A 121 -19.66 -13.79 6.63
N TYR A 122 -19.90 -14.76 5.72
CA TYR A 122 -20.66 -14.56 4.48
C TYR A 122 -22.10 -14.03 4.68
N LYS A 123 -22.67 -14.12 5.89
CA LYS A 123 -23.97 -13.52 6.23
C LYS A 123 -23.97 -11.99 6.07
N TYR A 124 -22.81 -11.37 6.11
CA TYR A 124 -22.61 -9.93 5.97
C TYR A 124 -22.14 -9.51 4.57
N ALA A 125 -22.10 -10.44 3.62
CA ALA A 125 -21.56 -10.20 2.28
C ALA A 125 -22.36 -9.16 1.49
N THR A 126 -23.65 -8.98 1.82
CA THR A 126 -24.50 -7.96 1.18
C THR A 126 -25.37 -7.24 2.21
N THR A 127 -25.70 -5.98 1.93
CA THR A 127 -26.66 -5.18 2.70
C THR A 127 -27.65 -4.55 1.72
N GLY A 128 -28.95 -4.87 1.89
CA GLY A 128 -29.98 -4.36 0.98
C GLY A 128 -29.76 -4.73 -0.50
N GLY A 129 -29.11 -5.88 -0.77
CA GLY A 129 -28.75 -6.33 -2.12
C GLY A 129 -27.49 -5.69 -2.70
N GLN A 130 -26.82 -4.78 -1.96
CA GLN A 130 -25.55 -4.19 -2.36
C GLN A 130 -24.39 -5.01 -1.77
N PRO A 131 -23.31 -5.26 -2.55
CA PRO A 131 -22.16 -6.00 -2.08
C PRO A 131 -21.39 -5.21 -1.00
N ASN A 132 -20.98 -5.89 0.05
CA ASN A 132 -20.02 -5.42 1.04
C ASN A 132 -18.63 -5.96 0.72
N ILE A 133 -17.61 -5.39 1.34
CA ILE A 133 -16.20 -5.74 1.13
C ILE A 133 -15.71 -6.51 2.36
N LEU A 134 -14.96 -7.61 2.16
CA LEU A 134 -14.25 -8.33 3.21
C LEU A 134 -12.75 -8.33 2.92
N ILE A 135 -11.96 -7.92 3.91
CA ILE A 135 -10.50 -8.08 3.95
C ILE A 135 -10.21 -9.22 4.92
N ASP A 136 -9.66 -10.33 4.42
CA ASP A 136 -9.49 -11.59 5.18
C ASP A 136 -8.34 -12.39 4.55
N ASP A 137 -7.56 -13.12 5.36
CA ASP A 137 -6.47 -13.98 4.89
C ASP A 137 -6.97 -15.37 4.48
N TYR A 138 -8.07 -15.82 5.08
CA TYR A 138 -8.51 -17.21 4.95
C TYR A 138 -9.32 -17.46 3.68
N GLY A 139 -8.74 -18.27 2.77
CA GLY A 139 -9.31 -18.56 1.45
C GLY A 139 -10.74 -19.09 1.46
N VAL A 140 -11.15 -19.81 2.52
CA VAL A 140 -12.53 -20.31 2.65
C VAL A 140 -13.51 -19.16 2.90
N ASN A 141 -13.15 -18.18 3.74
CA ASN A 141 -13.97 -16.99 3.97
C ASN A 141 -14.11 -16.17 2.68
N ILE A 142 -13.00 -15.96 1.98
CA ILE A 142 -12.93 -15.28 0.67
C ILE A 142 -13.89 -15.93 -0.34
N SER A 143 -13.85 -17.26 -0.45
CA SER A 143 -14.69 -18.01 -1.39
C SER A 143 -16.17 -17.94 -1.03
N LYS A 144 -16.51 -18.13 0.25
CA LYS A 144 -17.90 -18.06 0.74
C LYS A 144 -18.46 -16.64 0.62
N TRP A 145 -17.65 -15.62 0.91
CA TRP A 145 -18.04 -14.21 0.78
C TRP A 145 -18.40 -13.86 -0.66
N LYS A 146 -17.52 -14.28 -1.61
CA LYS A 146 -17.76 -14.09 -3.05
C LYS A 146 -19.03 -14.80 -3.51
N ALA A 147 -19.24 -16.05 -3.09
CA ALA A 147 -20.42 -16.83 -3.44
C ALA A 147 -21.72 -16.20 -2.92
N ALA A 148 -21.67 -15.46 -1.78
CA ALA A 148 -22.78 -14.73 -1.21
C ALA A 148 -22.98 -13.33 -1.82
N GLY A 149 -22.26 -12.98 -2.88
CA GLY A 149 -22.41 -11.72 -3.62
C GLY A 149 -21.60 -10.55 -3.09
N GLY A 150 -20.72 -10.75 -2.14
CA GLY A 150 -19.80 -9.72 -1.63
C GLY A 150 -18.52 -9.62 -2.44
N ILE A 151 -17.74 -8.58 -2.18
CA ILE A 151 -16.43 -8.30 -2.79
C ILE A 151 -15.33 -8.70 -1.81
N PRO A 152 -14.59 -9.79 -2.02
CA PRO A 152 -13.51 -10.20 -1.16
C PRO A 152 -12.18 -9.57 -1.59
N ILE A 153 -11.35 -9.21 -0.62
CA ILE A 153 -9.95 -8.84 -0.78
C ILE A 153 -9.13 -9.82 0.08
N LYS A 154 -8.46 -10.80 -0.58
CA LYS A 154 -7.58 -11.70 0.13
C LYS A 154 -6.31 -10.97 0.51
N TYR A 155 -6.01 -10.93 1.81
CA TYR A 155 -4.85 -10.23 2.35
C TYR A 155 -4.33 -10.91 3.61
N GLN A 156 -3.04 -11.23 3.61
CA GLN A 156 -2.30 -11.74 4.74
C GLN A 156 -1.12 -10.80 4.99
N ALA A 157 -0.99 -10.27 6.21
CA ALA A 157 -0.16 -9.11 6.48
C ALA A 157 1.36 -9.36 6.38
N ASP A 158 1.82 -10.58 6.54
CA ASP A 158 3.22 -11.01 6.40
C ASP A 158 3.59 -11.46 4.97
N GLU A 159 2.60 -11.68 4.10
CA GLU A 159 2.82 -12.12 2.72
C GLU A 159 2.51 -11.02 1.69
N ASN A 160 1.57 -10.13 1.99
CA ASN A 160 1.03 -9.18 1.03
C ASN A 160 1.38 -7.73 1.38
N SER A 161 1.72 -6.93 0.37
CA SER A 161 1.86 -5.49 0.56
C SER A 161 0.50 -4.80 0.70
N LEU A 162 0.48 -3.61 1.31
CA LEU A 162 -0.73 -2.78 1.43
C LEU A 162 -1.31 -2.34 0.08
N ASP A 163 -0.55 -2.45 -1.01
CA ASP A 163 -1.06 -2.20 -2.37
C ASP A 163 -2.19 -3.15 -2.76
N THR A 164 -2.19 -4.37 -2.23
CA THR A 164 -3.30 -5.32 -2.39
C THR A 164 -4.60 -4.73 -1.85
N ILE A 165 -4.55 -4.07 -0.70
CA ILE A 165 -5.71 -3.40 -0.09
C ILE A 165 -6.13 -2.19 -0.93
N VAL A 166 -5.18 -1.35 -1.33
CA VAL A 166 -5.45 -0.16 -2.16
C VAL A 166 -6.12 -0.56 -3.47
N LYS A 167 -5.56 -1.51 -4.22
CA LYS A 167 -6.12 -2.03 -5.48
C LYS A 167 -7.52 -2.62 -5.30
N GLY A 168 -7.70 -3.44 -4.26
CA GLY A 168 -8.98 -4.06 -3.96
C GLY A 168 -10.08 -3.04 -3.61
N LEU A 169 -9.76 -2.06 -2.78
CA LEU A 169 -10.72 -1.01 -2.39
C LEU A 169 -11.03 -0.07 -3.55
N SER A 170 -10.02 0.34 -4.35
CA SER A 170 -10.23 1.15 -5.55
C SER A 170 -11.21 0.50 -6.51
N ALA A 171 -11.00 -0.77 -6.82
CA ALA A 171 -11.90 -1.54 -7.69
C ALA A 171 -13.31 -1.67 -7.10
N ALA A 172 -13.43 -1.92 -5.78
CA ALA A 172 -14.71 -2.17 -5.12
C ALA A 172 -15.58 -0.92 -5.03
N PHE A 173 -14.98 0.23 -4.75
CA PHE A 173 -15.72 1.49 -4.63
C PHE A 173 -16.07 2.10 -5.98
N LYS A 174 -15.68 1.49 -7.12
CA LYS A 174 -15.69 2.17 -8.43
C LYS A 174 -15.19 3.62 -8.30
N LYS A 175 -14.53 3.91 -7.21
CA LYS A 175 -13.60 5.00 -7.29
C LYS A 175 -12.65 4.49 -8.36
N GLU A 176 -12.57 5.23 -9.48
CA GLU A 176 -11.27 5.38 -10.10
C GLU A 176 -10.32 5.35 -8.90
N GLU A 177 -9.34 4.44 -8.86
CA GLU A 177 -8.32 4.39 -7.80
C GLU A 177 -8.06 5.83 -7.41
N PRO A 178 -8.16 6.32 -6.12
CA PRO A 178 -8.15 7.72 -5.83
C PRO A 178 -7.11 8.31 -6.73
N HIS A 179 -7.61 8.97 -7.78
CA HIS A 179 -7.05 9.14 -9.12
C HIS A 179 -5.59 9.05 -8.95
N ASP A 180 -5.14 7.94 -9.28
CA ASP A 180 -3.88 7.39 -8.83
C ASP A 180 -3.04 8.58 -8.37
N LEU A 181 -2.83 8.75 -7.04
CA LEU A 181 -2.00 9.87 -6.63
C LEU A 181 -0.72 9.89 -7.47
N ASN A 182 -0.69 8.98 -8.39
CA ASN A 182 0.10 8.67 -9.55
C ASN A 182 -0.71 8.73 -10.86
N GLU A 183 -1.70 9.58 -11.02
CA GLU A 183 -2.24 9.82 -12.35
C GLU A 183 -1.08 10.29 -13.24
N SER A 184 -0.76 9.48 -14.25
CA SER A 184 0.30 9.85 -15.18
C SER A 184 -0.17 11.12 -15.88
N VAL A 185 0.37 12.25 -15.42
CA VAL A 185 0.08 13.54 -16.03
C VAL A 185 0.64 13.51 -17.45
N ASP A 186 -0.21 13.70 -18.43
CA ASP A 186 0.25 13.92 -19.78
C ASP A 186 1.06 15.23 -19.79
N ILE A 187 2.39 15.09 -19.78
CA ILE A 187 3.31 16.22 -19.81
C ILE A 187 2.97 17.20 -20.94
N ALA A 188 2.38 16.71 -22.03
CA ALA A 188 1.98 17.54 -23.16
C ALA A 188 0.80 18.49 -22.83
N ARG A 189 0.01 18.20 -21.79
CA ARG A 189 -1.07 19.08 -21.32
C ARG A 189 -0.55 20.25 -20.50
N HIS A 190 0.54 20.06 -19.78
CA HIS A 190 1.21 21.14 -19.02
C HIS A 190 2.02 21.99 -19.99
N LYS A 191 1.33 22.89 -20.70
CA LYS A 191 1.90 23.84 -21.68
C LYS A 191 2.81 24.85 -20.97
N GLY A 192 4.06 24.51 -20.87
CA GLY A 192 5.07 25.39 -20.32
C GLY A 192 6.47 24.99 -20.76
N ASN A 193 7.47 25.69 -20.30
CA ASN A 193 8.87 25.41 -20.55
C ASN A 193 9.32 24.00 -20.15
N PHE A 194 8.52 23.26 -19.35
CA PHE A 194 8.96 21.97 -18.76
C PHE A 194 9.24 20.90 -19.83
N VAL A 195 8.35 20.74 -20.83
CA VAL A 195 8.56 19.74 -21.88
C VAL A 195 9.83 20.03 -22.70
N GLU A 196 10.06 21.29 -22.99
CA GLU A 196 11.27 21.73 -23.69
C GLU A 196 12.51 21.50 -22.83
N MET A 197 12.47 21.91 -21.56
CA MET A 197 13.53 21.68 -20.58
C MET A 197 13.85 20.18 -20.47
N PHE A 198 12.82 19.34 -20.33
CA PHE A 198 12.97 17.90 -20.18
C PHE A 198 13.63 17.25 -21.39
N LYS A 199 13.24 17.66 -22.62
CA LYS A 199 13.87 17.20 -23.87
C LYS A 199 15.35 17.56 -23.96
N LYS A 200 15.74 18.73 -23.46
CA LYS A 200 17.15 19.18 -23.44
C LYS A 200 17.93 18.55 -22.30
N PHE A 201 17.25 18.25 -21.18
CA PHE A 201 17.84 17.67 -19.98
C PHE A 201 18.23 16.20 -20.17
N LEU A 202 17.34 15.37 -20.76
CA LEU A 202 17.57 13.93 -20.86
C LEU A 202 18.90 13.53 -21.51
N PRO A 203 19.32 14.10 -22.66
CA PRO A 203 20.61 13.76 -23.27
C PRO A 203 21.81 14.07 -22.37
N ILE A 204 21.72 15.15 -21.57
CA ILE A 204 22.77 15.53 -20.62
C ILE A 204 22.82 14.52 -19.47
N ALA A 205 21.65 14.20 -18.89
CA ALA A 205 21.55 13.23 -17.80
C ALA A 205 22.03 11.84 -18.23
N MET A 206 21.61 11.36 -19.39
CA MET A 206 22.06 10.06 -19.93
C MET A 206 23.57 10.01 -20.13
N LYS A 207 24.14 11.08 -20.69
CA LYS A 207 25.61 11.18 -20.91
C LYS A 207 26.35 11.18 -19.58
N ASP A 208 25.94 11.99 -18.63
CA ASP A 208 26.62 12.13 -17.35
C ASP A 208 26.52 10.85 -16.49
N LEU A 209 25.40 10.11 -16.61
CA LEU A 209 25.21 8.81 -15.97
C LEU A 209 25.84 7.64 -16.73
N GLY A 210 26.20 7.83 -18.01
CA GLY A 210 26.72 6.75 -18.85
C GLY A 210 25.70 5.69 -19.23
N ILE A 211 24.42 6.05 -19.28
CA ILE A 211 23.32 5.14 -19.64
C ILE A 211 22.92 5.32 -21.10
N SER A 212 22.64 4.21 -21.78
CA SER A 212 22.25 4.20 -23.21
C SER A 212 20.75 4.02 -23.43
N SER A 213 20.00 3.68 -22.38
CA SER A 213 18.55 3.48 -22.40
C SER A 213 17.92 4.19 -21.22
N LEU A 214 16.61 4.44 -21.31
CA LEU A 214 15.82 5.04 -20.25
C LEU A 214 14.81 4.02 -19.70
N PRO A 215 14.49 4.05 -18.41
CA PRO A 215 13.35 3.32 -17.87
C PRO A 215 12.04 3.91 -18.39
N GLU A 216 10.94 3.19 -18.22
CA GLU A 216 9.62 3.80 -18.36
C GLU A 216 9.49 4.94 -17.33
N MET A 217 8.98 6.10 -17.75
CA MET A 217 8.79 7.26 -16.87
C MET A 217 7.32 7.59 -16.74
N LYS A 218 6.83 7.65 -15.51
CA LYS A 218 5.46 8.06 -15.19
C LYS A 218 5.49 9.35 -14.40
N PHE A 219 4.80 10.35 -14.93
CA PHE A 219 4.66 11.64 -14.29
C PHE A 219 3.29 11.74 -13.63
N HIS A 220 3.27 12.24 -12.42
CA HIS A 220 2.09 12.29 -11.56
C HIS A 220 1.84 13.72 -11.11
N ALA A 221 0.60 14.09 -10.83
CA ALA A 221 0.32 15.36 -10.19
C ALA A 221 1.09 15.45 -8.87
N HIS A 222 0.89 14.47 -8.01
CA HIS A 222 1.58 14.30 -6.73
C HIS A 222 1.89 12.83 -6.52
N ILE A 223 2.97 12.51 -5.79
CA ILE A 223 3.26 11.16 -5.31
C ILE A 223 3.11 11.18 -3.79
N ARG A 224 2.32 10.23 -3.26
CA ARG A 224 2.25 10.00 -1.81
C ARG A 224 2.75 8.58 -1.55
N ASP A 225 3.95 8.46 -1.01
CA ASP A 225 4.40 7.21 -0.44
C ASP A 225 3.76 6.99 0.95
N ALA A 226 3.71 5.71 1.36
CA ALA A 226 3.07 5.29 2.61
C ALA A 226 3.67 5.95 3.87
N HIS A 227 4.91 6.42 3.81
CA HIS A 227 5.65 6.91 4.97
C HIS A 227 6.00 8.41 4.93
N GLN A 228 6.19 8.99 3.74
CA GLN A 228 6.50 10.42 3.57
C GLN A 228 6.05 10.90 2.19
N PRO A 229 5.72 12.21 2.04
CA PRO A 229 5.57 12.78 0.71
C PRO A 229 6.89 12.58 -0.03
N THR A 230 6.88 11.82 -1.12
CA THR A 230 8.04 11.69 -1.99
C THR A 230 7.82 12.45 -3.29
N PHE A 231 8.89 12.95 -3.85
CA PHE A 231 8.85 13.64 -5.14
C PHE A 231 9.25 12.76 -6.30
N GLY A 232 9.87 11.63 -6.03
CA GLY A 232 10.25 10.62 -7.00
C GLY A 232 10.39 9.24 -6.37
N LYS A 233 10.37 8.22 -7.22
CA LYS A 233 10.63 6.83 -6.85
C LYS A 233 11.06 6.03 -8.07
N TYR A 234 12.16 5.31 -7.97
CA TYR A 234 12.50 4.26 -8.92
C TYR A 234 12.02 2.89 -8.43
N GLU A 235 11.28 2.18 -9.26
CA GLU A 235 10.75 0.85 -8.95
C GLU A 235 11.53 -0.22 -9.73
N ASN A 236 12.58 -0.78 -9.09
CA ASN A 236 13.57 -1.67 -9.72
C ASN A 236 12.94 -2.94 -10.30
N GLY A 237 11.96 -3.56 -9.62
CA GLY A 237 11.32 -4.81 -10.08
C GLY A 237 10.65 -4.71 -11.45
N ILE A 238 10.13 -3.54 -11.82
CA ILE A 238 9.46 -3.28 -13.10
C ILE A 238 10.18 -2.22 -13.94
N LYS A 239 11.27 -1.65 -13.45
CA LYS A 239 12.09 -0.60 -14.11
C LYS A 239 11.28 0.63 -14.51
N VAL A 240 10.46 1.13 -13.60
CA VAL A 240 9.63 2.33 -13.79
C VAL A 240 10.10 3.44 -12.86
N LEU A 241 10.19 4.63 -13.40
CA LEU A 241 10.54 5.85 -12.68
C LEU A 241 9.29 6.72 -12.53
N HIS A 242 8.93 7.05 -11.31
CA HIS A 242 7.78 7.88 -10.96
C HIS A 242 8.24 9.26 -10.49
N VAL A 243 7.61 10.35 -10.97
CA VAL A 243 7.98 11.74 -10.60
C VAL A 243 6.72 12.58 -10.41
N ALA A 244 6.66 13.32 -9.28
CA ALA A 244 5.63 14.30 -9.02
C ALA A 244 5.95 15.63 -9.74
N LEU A 245 4.94 16.24 -10.35
CA LEU A 245 5.08 17.46 -11.16
C LEU A 245 4.52 18.71 -10.49
N LEU A 246 3.27 18.64 -9.98
CA LEU A 246 2.52 19.84 -9.63
C LEU A 246 3.10 20.57 -8.41
N ASP A 247 2.90 21.88 -8.40
CA ASP A 247 3.36 22.81 -7.37
C ASP A 247 4.87 22.84 -7.15
N ARG A 248 5.61 22.42 -8.18
CA ARG A 248 7.09 22.32 -8.13
C ARG A 248 7.74 23.15 -9.22
N HIS A 249 8.90 23.70 -8.87
CA HIS A 249 9.74 24.37 -9.88
C HIS A 249 10.30 23.32 -10.86
N PRO A 250 10.29 23.57 -12.20
CA PRO A 250 10.80 22.61 -13.20
C PRO A 250 12.21 22.09 -12.91
N ASN A 251 13.12 22.93 -12.45
CA ASN A 251 14.47 22.50 -12.07
C ASN A 251 14.49 21.52 -10.90
N ASP A 252 13.54 21.63 -9.96
CA ASP A 252 13.42 20.71 -8.85
C ASP A 252 12.88 19.35 -9.33
N VAL A 253 11.93 19.37 -10.28
CA VAL A 253 11.44 18.14 -10.93
C VAL A 253 12.57 17.44 -11.69
N LEU A 254 13.36 18.19 -12.49
CA LEU A 254 14.51 17.62 -13.22
C LEU A 254 15.57 17.04 -12.29
N ARG A 255 15.79 17.67 -11.12
CA ARG A 255 16.69 17.13 -10.10
C ARG A 255 16.20 15.79 -9.55
N THR A 256 14.89 15.67 -9.33
CA THR A 256 14.30 14.39 -8.95
C THR A 256 14.47 13.34 -10.04
N VAL A 257 14.21 13.69 -11.31
CA VAL A 257 14.47 12.78 -12.43
C VAL A 257 15.93 12.32 -12.48
N ALA A 258 16.89 13.22 -12.27
CA ALA A 258 18.31 12.87 -12.23
C ALA A 258 18.64 11.88 -11.12
N HIS A 259 18.06 12.09 -9.94
CA HIS A 259 18.24 11.22 -8.77
C HIS A 259 17.68 9.81 -9.05
N GLU A 260 16.46 9.70 -9.53
CA GLU A 260 15.84 8.42 -9.84
C GLU A 260 16.52 7.69 -11.03
N LEU A 261 17.03 8.44 -12.01
CA LEU A 261 17.86 7.85 -13.08
C LEU A 261 19.19 7.30 -12.57
N CYS A 262 19.74 7.83 -11.47
CA CYS A 262 20.89 7.24 -10.82
C CYS A 262 20.56 5.87 -10.22
N HIS A 263 19.41 5.71 -9.57
CA HIS A 263 18.95 4.41 -9.08
C HIS A 263 18.73 3.42 -10.23
N TYR A 264 18.19 3.88 -11.37
CA TYR A 264 18.14 3.05 -12.58
C TYR A 264 19.52 2.61 -13.06
N LYS A 265 20.51 3.51 -13.09
CA LYS A 265 21.90 3.16 -13.40
C LYS A 265 22.46 2.13 -12.42
N GLN A 266 22.24 2.30 -11.15
CA GLN A 266 22.66 1.37 -10.10
C GLN A 266 22.01 -0.01 -10.28
N ASP A 267 20.72 -0.06 -10.63
CA ASP A 267 19.97 -1.31 -10.89
C ASP A 267 20.54 -2.06 -12.11
N ILE A 268 20.76 -1.40 -13.25
CA ILE A 268 21.30 -2.06 -14.44
C ILE A 268 22.75 -2.51 -14.29
N ASN A 269 23.45 -2.04 -13.26
CA ASN A 269 24.83 -2.43 -12.90
C ASN A 269 24.86 -3.40 -11.70
N ASP A 270 23.72 -3.96 -11.28
CA ASP A 270 23.58 -4.88 -10.15
C ASP A 270 24.16 -4.32 -8.82
N GLN A 271 24.03 -3.00 -8.60
CA GLN A 271 24.56 -2.32 -7.42
C GLN A 271 23.51 -2.13 -6.31
N LEU A 272 22.22 -2.30 -6.62
CA LEU A 272 21.15 -2.14 -5.63
C LEU A 272 21.05 -3.35 -4.69
N ASN A 273 20.85 -3.06 -3.42
CA ASN A 273 20.57 -4.02 -2.36
C ASN A 273 19.31 -3.57 -1.57
N PRO A 274 18.74 -4.39 -0.68
CA PRO A 274 17.51 -4.06 0.04
C PRO A 274 17.56 -2.74 0.84
N ASN A 275 18.76 -2.27 1.22
CA ASN A 275 18.94 -1.06 2.02
C ASN A 275 19.38 0.15 1.19
N SER A 276 19.49 0.03 -0.13
CA SER A 276 20.00 1.10 -1.01
C SER A 276 19.13 2.37 -1.02
N GLY A 277 17.85 2.28 -0.65
CA GLY A 277 16.95 3.41 -0.50
C GLY A 277 16.94 4.05 0.90
N GLU A 278 17.77 3.57 1.83
CA GLU A 278 17.83 4.17 3.16
C GLU A 278 18.65 5.47 3.14
N THR A 279 18.15 6.49 3.81
CA THR A 279 18.85 7.78 3.94
C THR A 279 20.26 7.57 4.50
N GLY A 280 21.27 7.97 3.73
CA GLY A 280 22.68 7.82 4.10
C GLY A 280 23.34 6.56 3.57
N SER A 281 22.62 5.68 2.85
CA SER A 281 23.25 4.58 2.13
C SER A 281 24.25 5.10 1.08
N PRO A 282 25.27 4.33 0.68
CA PRO A 282 26.21 4.72 -0.37
C PRO A 282 25.50 5.06 -1.69
N GLU A 283 24.49 4.27 -2.05
CA GLU A 283 23.73 4.41 -3.28
C GLU A 283 22.88 5.69 -3.28
N GLU A 284 22.25 6.02 -2.15
CA GLU A 284 21.47 7.24 -1.97
C GLU A 284 22.36 8.49 -2.00
N ASN A 285 23.54 8.42 -1.37
CA ASN A 285 24.53 9.50 -1.41
C ASN A 285 25.07 9.72 -2.83
N GLU A 286 25.37 8.65 -3.60
CA GLU A 286 25.76 8.75 -5.01
C GLU A 286 24.65 9.40 -5.84
N ALA A 287 23.38 9.01 -5.63
CA ALA A 287 22.25 9.55 -6.36
C ALA A 287 22.09 11.06 -6.11
N HIS A 288 22.22 11.51 -4.87
CA HIS A 288 22.21 12.94 -4.52
C HIS A 288 23.36 13.72 -5.15
N GLU A 289 24.58 13.18 -5.12
CA GLU A 289 25.77 13.81 -5.70
C GLU A 289 25.64 13.95 -7.22
N LEU A 290 25.32 12.85 -7.92
CA LEU A 290 25.19 12.84 -9.38
C LEU A 290 24.04 13.73 -9.85
N ALA A 291 22.89 13.72 -9.16
CA ALA A 291 21.80 14.65 -9.48
C ALA A 291 22.26 16.11 -9.40
N GLY A 292 23.08 16.46 -8.39
CA GLY A 292 23.68 17.78 -8.26
C GLY A 292 24.64 18.14 -9.40
N ILE A 293 25.45 17.18 -9.88
CA ILE A 293 26.37 17.36 -10.99
C ILE A 293 25.60 17.58 -12.31
N ILE A 294 24.63 16.72 -12.59
CA ILE A 294 23.79 16.79 -13.78
C ILE A 294 23.07 18.15 -13.87
N MET A 295 22.46 18.56 -12.76
CA MET A 295 21.78 19.87 -12.71
C MET A 295 22.72 21.05 -12.93
N ARG A 296 23.96 21.00 -12.43
CA ARG A 296 24.96 22.04 -12.71
C ARG A 296 25.33 22.09 -14.19
N HIS A 297 25.51 20.92 -14.84
CA HIS A 297 25.79 20.85 -16.27
C HIS A 297 24.63 21.38 -17.10
N PHE A 298 23.41 20.98 -16.77
CA PHE A 298 22.21 21.45 -17.44
C PHE A 298 22.04 22.97 -17.31
N ASN A 299 22.08 23.51 -16.11
CA ASN A 299 21.90 24.94 -15.85
C ASN A 299 22.99 25.80 -16.47
N LYS A 300 24.21 25.28 -16.60
CA LYS A 300 25.32 25.97 -17.31
C LYS A 300 25.05 26.04 -18.80
N GLN A 301 24.49 24.99 -19.39
CA GLN A 301 24.19 24.95 -20.84
C GLN A 301 22.90 25.67 -21.18
N HIS A 302 21.95 25.72 -20.24
CA HIS A 302 20.60 26.23 -20.41
C HIS A 302 20.19 27.22 -19.31
N PRO A 303 20.90 28.35 -19.15
CA PRO A 303 20.63 29.32 -18.11
C PRO A 303 19.26 30.01 -18.25
N GLU A 304 18.68 29.97 -19.47
CA GLU A 304 17.35 30.54 -19.77
C GLU A 304 16.23 29.90 -18.95
N PHE A 305 16.41 28.67 -18.44
CA PHE A 305 15.38 27.98 -17.66
C PHE A 305 15.44 28.24 -16.15
N LEU A 306 16.45 28.95 -15.66
CA LEU A 306 16.57 29.28 -14.22
C LEU A 306 15.40 30.14 -13.71
N SER A 307 14.77 30.92 -14.58
CA SER A 307 13.63 31.79 -14.25
C SER A 307 12.28 31.15 -14.57
N SER A 308 12.21 29.85 -14.78
CA SER A 308 10.94 29.13 -15.04
C SER A 308 9.97 29.28 -13.87
N LYS A 309 8.67 29.29 -14.18
CA LYS A 309 7.64 29.29 -13.12
C LYS A 309 7.33 27.86 -12.68
N PRO A 310 6.79 27.69 -11.46
CA PRO A 310 6.28 26.39 -11.01
C PRO A 310 5.26 25.80 -11.98
N ILE A 311 5.25 24.46 -12.05
CA ILE A 311 4.29 23.70 -12.86
C ILE A 311 2.96 23.72 -12.10
N THR A 312 1.91 24.29 -12.68
CA THR A 312 0.55 24.34 -12.13
C THR A 312 -0.42 23.67 -13.07
N ASP A 313 -1.60 23.29 -12.57
CA ASP A 313 -2.72 22.77 -13.38
C ASP A 313 -3.11 23.65 -14.57
#